data_8a440663b00d47dccb9f657a96e5d641
#
_entry.id   8a440663b00d47dccb9f657a96e5d641
#
_cell.length_a   1.000
_cell.length_b   1.000
_cell.length_c   1.000
_cell.angle_alpha   90.00
_cell.angle_beta   90.00
_cell.angle_gamma   90.00
#
_symmetry.space_group_name_H-M   'P 1'
#
loop_
_entity.id
_entity.type
_entity.pdbx_description
1 polymer ?
#
loop_
_entity_poly.entity_id
_entity_poly.type
_entity_poly.pdbx_seq_one_letter_code
_entity_poly.pdbx_strand_id
1 'polypeptide(L)'
;SDKPLIIHSRDAENETFEILNEYKGKNLKILMHCFTGTKTFAEKLLTLNAYFSASGIITFKNTQDLQATFKFLPLDKVLIETDSPFLAPVPNRGKKNEPSFIDYTAQKLADIKNIPKIDIINSTTNNFNKLFFN
;
A
#
# COMPACT_ATOMS: atom_id res chain seq x y z
N SER A 1 7.67 -21.00 4.67
CA SER A 1 8.45 -20.10 3.81
C SER A 1 8.64 -18.77 4.54
N ASP A 2 9.86 -18.27 4.58
CA ASP A 2 10.19 -16.96 5.19
C ASP A 2 9.94 -15.79 4.23
N LYS A 3 9.43 -16.09 3.03
CA LYS A 3 9.17 -15.08 2.00
C LYS A 3 7.81 -14.43 2.23
N PRO A 4 7.69 -13.12 1.97
CA PRO A 4 6.40 -12.45 2.05
C PRO A 4 5.44 -12.91 0.96
N LEU A 5 4.16 -12.94 1.31
CA LEU A 5 3.05 -13.11 0.38
C LEU A 5 2.66 -11.75 -0.17
N ILE A 6 2.68 -11.62 -1.49
CA ILE A 6 2.16 -10.44 -2.19
C ILE A 6 0.75 -10.78 -2.65
N ILE A 7 -0.23 -10.05 -2.14
CA ILE A 7 -1.64 -10.36 -2.33
C ILE A 7 -2.32 -9.27 -3.13
N HIS A 8 -2.97 -9.66 -4.20
CA HIS A 8 -3.90 -8.82 -4.94
C HIS A 8 -5.33 -9.20 -4.52
N SER A 9 -6.13 -8.21 -4.11
CA SER A 9 -7.54 -8.42 -3.77
C SER A 9 -8.39 -7.35 -4.42
N ARG A 10 -9.44 -7.78 -5.13
CA ARG A 10 -10.43 -6.91 -5.74
C ARG A 10 -11.81 -7.51 -5.52
N ASP A 11 -12.72 -6.72 -4.95
CA ASP A 11 -14.11 -7.12 -4.65
C ASP A 11 -14.23 -8.45 -3.86
N ALA A 12 -13.23 -8.75 -3.01
CA ALA A 12 -13.11 -10.01 -2.26
C ALA A 12 -12.53 -9.78 -0.85
N GLU A 13 -12.95 -8.70 -0.18
CA GLU A 13 -12.35 -8.30 1.10
C GLU A 13 -12.58 -9.34 2.21
N ASN A 14 -13.81 -9.83 2.35
CA ASN A 14 -14.16 -10.78 3.39
C ASN A 14 -13.44 -12.12 3.18
N GLU A 15 -13.53 -12.67 1.97
CA GLU A 15 -12.89 -13.94 1.62
C GLU A 15 -11.38 -13.88 1.78
N THR A 16 -10.77 -12.77 1.35
CA THR A 16 -9.32 -12.55 1.52
C THR A 16 -8.95 -12.56 3.01
N PHE A 17 -9.69 -11.83 3.83
CA PHE A 17 -9.42 -11.78 5.26
C PHE A 17 -9.61 -13.14 5.92
N GLU A 18 -10.70 -13.86 5.61
CA GLU A 18 -10.97 -15.17 6.19
C GLU A 18 -9.85 -16.16 5.92
N ILE A 19 -9.39 -16.26 4.66
CA ILE A 19 -8.28 -17.14 4.29
C ILE A 19 -7.00 -16.76 5.04
N LEU A 20 -6.65 -15.49 5.07
CA LEU A 20 -5.43 -15.03 5.75
C LEU A 20 -5.50 -15.27 7.27
N ASN A 21 -6.67 -15.08 7.86
CA ASN A 21 -6.88 -15.24 9.29
C ASN A 21 -6.71 -16.71 9.76
N GLU A 22 -6.95 -17.69 8.89
CA GLU A 22 -6.67 -19.09 9.18
C GLU A 22 -5.18 -19.36 9.46
N TYR A 23 -4.33 -18.51 8.94
CA TYR A 23 -2.87 -18.59 9.13
C TYR A 23 -2.35 -17.65 10.21
N LYS A 24 -3.24 -17.02 10.99
CA LYS A 24 -2.86 -16.18 12.11
C LYS A 24 -1.98 -16.96 13.10
N GLY A 25 -0.85 -16.36 13.49
CA GLY A 25 0.11 -17.02 14.38
C GLY A 25 1.19 -17.85 13.67
N LYS A 26 1.12 -17.99 12.34
CA LYS A 26 2.16 -18.71 11.55
C LYS A 26 3.25 -17.79 11.00
N ASN A 27 3.42 -16.60 11.55
CA ASN A 27 4.41 -15.59 11.14
C ASN A 27 4.38 -15.26 9.63
N LEU A 28 3.19 -15.18 9.05
CA LEU A 28 3.06 -14.74 7.67
C LEU A 28 3.48 -13.29 7.53
N LYS A 29 4.33 -13.01 6.56
CA LYS A 29 4.62 -11.66 6.08
C LYS A 29 3.67 -11.36 4.93
N ILE A 30 2.81 -10.37 5.09
CA ILE A 30 1.73 -10.06 4.13
C ILE A 30 1.95 -8.67 3.55
N LEU A 31 1.92 -8.56 2.23
CA LEU A 31 1.86 -7.30 1.51
C LEU A 31 0.59 -7.25 0.66
N MET A 32 -0.28 -6.32 0.97
CA MET A 32 -1.44 -6.01 0.14
C MET A 32 -0.98 -5.11 -1.02
N HIS A 33 -0.77 -5.71 -2.18
CA HIS A 33 -0.31 -5.04 -3.39
C HIS A 33 -1.40 -4.13 -3.97
N CYS A 34 -1.01 -2.92 -4.37
CA CYS A 34 -1.92 -1.94 -4.97
C CYS A 34 -3.23 -1.82 -4.17
N PHE A 35 -3.10 -1.52 -2.89
CA PHE A 35 -4.23 -1.54 -1.97
C PHE A 35 -5.25 -0.46 -2.31
N THR A 36 -6.47 -0.88 -2.60
CA THR A 36 -7.61 -0.02 -2.89
C THR A 36 -8.84 -0.35 -2.03
N GLY A 37 -8.63 -1.11 -0.96
CA GLY A 37 -9.69 -1.57 -0.08
C GLY A 37 -10.23 -0.50 0.87
N THR A 38 -11.26 -0.89 1.59
CA THR A 38 -11.90 -0.05 2.59
C THR A 38 -11.05 0.09 3.85
N LYS A 39 -11.33 1.13 4.63
CA LYS A 39 -10.70 1.31 5.95
C LYS A 39 -10.99 0.13 6.88
N THR A 40 -12.23 -0.37 6.89
CA THR A 40 -12.61 -1.54 7.68
C THR A 40 -11.78 -2.77 7.32
N PHE A 41 -11.55 -3.00 6.02
CA PHE A 41 -10.69 -4.09 5.57
C PHE A 41 -9.24 -3.87 6.02
N ALA A 42 -8.72 -2.65 5.89
CA ALA A 42 -7.38 -2.31 6.37
C ALA A 42 -7.24 -2.56 7.88
N GLU A 43 -8.22 -2.17 8.69
CA GLU A 43 -8.22 -2.42 10.14
C GLU A 43 -8.12 -3.91 10.46
N LYS A 44 -8.90 -4.75 9.78
CA LYS A 44 -8.84 -6.20 9.93
C LYS A 44 -7.46 -6.77 9.57
N LEU A 45 -6.91 -6.33 8.44
CA LEU A 45 -5.60 -6.79 7.96
C LEU A 45 -4.46 -6.35 8.87
N LEU A 46 -4.57 -5.20 9.54
CA LEU A 46 -3.59 -4.78 10.56
C LEU A 46 -3.51 -5.77 11.73
N THR A 47 -4.59 -6.45 12.07
CA THR A 47 -4.57 -7.51 13.11
C THR A 47 -3.71 -8.71 12.71
N LEU A 48 -3.43 -8.86 11.42
CA LEU A 48 -2.55 -9.88 10.84
C LEU A 48 -1.15 -9.34 10.54
N ASN A 49 -0.86 -8.12 10.99
CA ASN A 49 0.42 -7.44 10.79
C ASN A 49 0.77 -7.18 9.32
N ALA A 50 -0.25 -6.98 8.46
CA ALA A 50 -0.08 -6.75 7.03
C ALA A 50 0.56 -5.38 6.73
N TYR A 51 1.26 -5.33 5.60
CA TYR A 51 1.73 -4.11 4.96
C TYR A 51 0.83 -3.75 3.79
N PHE A 52 0.80 -2.46 3.42
CA PHE A 52 -0.10 -1.92 2.40
C PHE A 52 0.69 -1.08 1.41
N SER A 53 0.58 -1.39 0.13
CA SER A 53 1.26 -0.66 -0.93
C SER A 53 0.35 0.37 -1.59
N ALA A 54 0.78 1.63 -1.59
CA ALA A 54 0.11 2.71 -2.28
C ALA A 54 0.62 2.83 -3.72
N SER A 55 -0.29 2.79 -4.67
CA SER A 55 -0.01 3.04 -6.09
C SER A 55 -0.39 4.46 -6.51
N GLY A 56 -0.19 4.80 -7.77
CA GLY A 56 -0.60 6.08 -8.35
C GLY A 56 -2.08 6.40 -8.21
N ILE A 57 -2.92 5.40 -7.90
CA ILE A 57 -4.36 5.58 -7.69
C ILE A 57 -4.65 6.61 -6.58
N ILE A 58 -3.82 6.72 -5.54
CA ILE A 58 -4.05 7.71 -4.47
C ILE A 58 -3.97 9.16 -4.96
N THR A 59 -3.41 9.40 -6.14
CA THR A 59 -3.34 10.72 -6.76
C THR A 59 -4.58 11.06 -7.60
N PHE A 60 -5.46 10.08 -7.88
CA PHE A 60 -6.60 10.25 -8.78
C PHE A 60 -7.72 11.05 -8.11
N LYS A 61 -8.53 11.71 -8.94
CA LYS A 61 -9.79 12.32 -8.49
C LYS A 61 -10.74 11.24 -7.96
N ASN A 62 -11.60 11.61 -7.02
CA ASN A 62 -12.61 10.72 -6.44
C ASN A 62 -12.04 9.49 -5.69
N THR A 63 -10.87 9.64 -5.09
CA THR A 63 -10.23 8.61 -4.24
C THR A 63 -10.11 9.06 -2.77
N GLN A 64 -11.00 9.94 -2.32
CA GLN A 64 -10.95 10.49 -0.96
C GLN A 64 -11.05 9.42 0.12
N ASP A 65 -11.87 8.41 -0.08
CA ASP A 65 -11.99 7.28 0.87
C ASP A 65 -10.70 6.50 0.98
N LEU A 66 -10.05 6.22 -0.16
CA LEU A 66 -8.75 5.56 -0.17
C LEU A 66 -7.66 6.43 0.48
N GLN A 67 -7.66 7.73 0.21
CA GLN A 67 -6.74 8.67 0.84
C GLN A 67 -6.94 8.70 2.36
N ALA A 68 -8.19 8.68 2.83
CA ALA A 68 -8.51 8.60 4.26
C ALA A 68 -7.99 7.28 4.88
N THR A 69 -8.09 6.18 4.15
CA THR A 69 -7.54 4.89 4.58
C THR A 69 -6.01 4.96 4.74
N PHE A 70 -5.31 5.50 3.75
CA PHE A 70 -3.85 5.67 3.87
C PHE A 70 -3.44 6.68 4.94
N LYS A 71 -4.24 7.71 5.18
CA LYS A 71 -4.02 8.62 6.31
C LYS A 71 -4.11 7.90 7.65
N PHE A 72 -5.06 6.99 7.78
CA PHE A 72 -5.25 6.15 8.97
C PHE A 72 -4.14 5.12 9.16
N LEU A 73 -3.65 4.49 8.10
CA LEU A 73 -2.66 3.42 8.18
C LEU A 73 -1.37 3.90 8.86
N PRO A 74 -0.80 3.11 9.80
CA PRO A 74 0.48 3.45 10.41
C PRO A 74 1.58 3.55 9.35
N LEU A 75 2.44 4.56 9.46
CA LEU A 75 3.50 4.79 8.48
C LEU A 75 4.47 3.60 8.37
N ASP A 76 4.68 2.86 9.45
CA ASP A 76 5.55 1.66 9.49
C ASP A 76 4.94 0.43 8.80
N LYS A 77 3.72 0.54 8.25
CA LYS A 77 3.03 -0.50 7.50
C LYS A 77 2.78 -0.13 6.03
N VAL A 78 3.28 1.00 5.56
CA VAL A 78 3.03 1.50 4.22
C VAL A 78 4.26 1.33 3.33
N LEU A 79 4.01 0.86 2.10
CA LEU A 79 4.96 0.87 0.99
C LEU A 79 4.39 1.70 -0.17
N ILE A 80 5.22 1.98 -1.15
CA ILE A 80 4.82 2.62 -2.40
C ILE A 80 5.21 1.76 -3.59
N GLU A 81 4.44 1.87 -4.67
CA GLU A 81 4.66 1.10 -5.90
C GLU A 81 4.21 1.88 -7.13
N THR A 82 4.53 1.41 -8.31
CA THR A 82 4.09 2.02 -9.57
C THR A 82 3.01 1.23 -10.29
N ASP A 83 3.08 -0.08 -10.27
CA ASP A 83 2.30 -0.98 -11.14
C ASP A 83 2.52 -0.69 -12.64
N SER A 84 3.73 -0.19 -12.98
CA SER A 84 4.06 0.15 -14.37
C SER A 84 3.86 -1.04 -15.33
N PRO A 85 3.35 -0.83 -16.52
CA PRO A 85 3.09 0.45 -17.21
C PRO A 85 1.69 1.06 -16.95
N PHE A 86 0.96 0.54 -15.97
CA PHE A 86 -0.40 0.97 -15.61
C PHE A 86 -0.38 2.01 -14.50
N LEU A 87 -1.54 2.63 -14.25
CA LEU A 87 -1.82 3.47 -13.09
C LEU A 87 -0.88 4.68 -12.94
N ALA A 88 -0.49 5.32 -14.06
CA ALA A 88 0.33 6.53 -14.00
C ALA A 88 -0.29 7.59 -13.08
N PRO A 89 0.46 8.09 -12.09
CA PRO A 89 -0.06 9.07 -11.14
C PRO A 89 -0.30 10.43 -11.82
N VAL A 90 -1.19 11.24 -11.23
CA VAL A 90 -1.32 12.65 -11.63
C VAL A 90 0.04 13.36 -11.42
N PRO A 91 0.54 14.19 -12.34
CA PRO A 91 -0.15 14.73 -13.54
C PRO A 91 -0.06 13.87 -14.80
N ASN A 92 0.51 12.67 -14.72
CA ASN A 92 0.76 11.82 -15.88
C ASN A 92 -0.35 10.78 -16.16
N ARG A 93 -1.50 10.91 -15.49
CA ARG A 93 -2.62 10.00 -15.69
C ARG A 93 -3.04 9.95 -17.17
N GLY A 94 -3.27 8.73 -17.69
CA GLY A 94 -3.59 8.51 -19.09
C GLY A 94 -2.37 8.29 -19.98
N LYS A 95 -1.17 8.50 -19.46
CA LYS A 95 0.10 8.16 -20.11
C LYS A 95 0.58 6.79 -19.65
N LYS A 96 1.56 6.24 -20.36
CA LYS A 96 2.26 5.04 -19.91
C LYS A 96 3.04 5.35 -18.63
N ASN A 97 2.80 4.55 -17.58
CA ASN A 97 3.52 4.71 -16.32
C ASN A 97 4.95 4.17 -16.43
N GLU A 98 5.84 4.70 -15.60
CA GLU A 98 7.22 4.27 -15.50
C GLU A 98 7.71 4.37 -14.04
N PRO A 99 8.76 3.62 -13.65
CA PRO A 99 9.24 3.62 -12.26
C PRO A 99 9.59 5.00 -11.69
N SER A 100 10.08 5.93 -12.52
CA SER A 100 10.42 7.29 -12.08
C SER A 100 9.22 8.07 -11.56
N PHE A 101 8.00 7.73 -11.98
CA PHE A 101 6.77 8.41 -11.54
C PHE A 101 6.36 8.07 -10.10
N ILE A 102 7.05 7.14 -9.45
CA ILE A 102 6.83 6.83 -8.03
C ILE A 102 6.97 8.07 -7.13
N ASP A 103 7.74 9.05 -7.55
CA ASP A 103 7.93 10.30 -6.80
C ASP A 103 6.62 11.07 -6.60
N TYR A 104 5.72 11.04 -7.58
CA TYR A 104 4.38 11.65 -7.45
C TYR A 104 3.51 10.93 -6.42
N THR A 105 3.59 9.61 -6.36
CA THR A 105 2.90 8.81 -5.35
C THR A 105 3.45 9.10 -3.96
N ALA A 106 4.77 9.16 -3.81
CA ALA A 106 5.42 9.52 -2.55
C ALA A 106 5.02 10.92 -2.08
N GLN A 107 4.98 11.91 -2.98
CA GLN A 107 4.56 13.28 -2.64
C GLN A 107 3.10 13.32 -2.20
N LYS A 108 2.20 12.61 -2.89
CA LYS A 108 0.79 12.55 -2.50
C LYS A 108 0.61 11.92 -1.12
N LEU A 109 1.34 10.86 -0.84
CA LEU A 109 1.29 10.21 0.47
C LEU A 109 1.82 11.13 1.58
N ALA A 110 2.86 11.90 1.30
CA ALA A 110 3.37 12.93 2.20
C ALA A 110 2.32 14.00 2.51
N ASP A 111 1.61 14.47 1.48
CA ASP A 111 0.53 15.45 1.62
C ASP A 111 -0.62 14.88 2.47
N ILE A 112 -1.03 13.63 2.21
CA ILE A 112 -2.11 12.94 2.95
C ILE A 112 -1.75 12.81 4.44
N LYS A 113 -0.51 12.45 4.74
CA LYS A 113 -0.04 12.22 6.11
C LYS A 113 0.50 13.50 6.78
N ASN A 114 0.57 14.59 6.05
CA ASN A 114 1.09 15.88 6.52
C ASN A 114 2.50 15.75 7.12
N ILE A 115 3.39 15.08 6.42
CA ILE A 115 4.81 14.91 6.75
C ILE A 115 5.67 15.20 5.52
N PRO A 116 6.99 15.50 5.71
CA PRO A 116 7.89 15.69 4.57
C PRO A 116 7.99 14.45 3.68
N LYS A 117 8.14 14.66 2.37
CA LYS A 117 8.32 13.55 1.42
C LYS A 117 9.52 12.66 1.77
N ILE A 118 10.59 13.25 2.30
CA ILE A 118 11.77 12.46 2.70
C ILE A 118 11.44 11.44 3.79
N ASP A 119 10.51 11.75 4.69
CA ASP A 119 10.08 10.82 5.72
C ASP A 119 9.29 9.65 5.12
N ILE A 120 8.47 9.91 4.09
CA ILE A 120 7.81 8.85 3.33
C ILE A 120 8.87 7.94 2.66
N ILE A 121 9.84 8.52 1.98
CA ILE A 121 10.89 7.75 1.29
C ILE A 121 11.66 6.87 2.28
N ASN A 122 12.11 7.43 3.39
CA ASN A 122 12.87 6.70 4.40
C ASN A 122 12.04 5.58 5.05
N SER A 123 10.80 5.89 5.44
CA SER A 123 9.91 4.92 6.11
C SER A 123 9.52 3.77 5.17
N THR A 124 9.14 4.06 3.94
CA THR A 124 8.77 3.03 2.98
C THR A 124 9.95 2.16 2.57
N THR A 125 11.15 2.72 2.45
CA THR A 125 12.39 1.97 2.24
C THR A 125 12.68 1.04 3.41
N ASN A 126 12.58 1.52 4.64
CA ASN A 126 12.77 0.70 5.84
C ASN A 126 11.73 -0.42 5.92
N ASN A 127 10.49 -0.13 5.61
CA ASN A 127 9.40 -1.12 5.61
C ASN A 127 9.66 -2.21 4.55
N PHE A 128 10.10 -1.82 3.37
CA PHE A 128 10.50 -2.77 2.33
C PHE A 128 11.60 -3.70 2.81
N ASN A 129 12.65 -3.15 3.41
CA ASN A 129 13.76 -3.95 3.93
C ASN A 129 13.31 -4.92 5.03
N LYS A 130 12.47 -4.46 5.95
CA LYS A 130 11.91 -5.32 7.01
C LYS A 130 11.07 -6.46 6.45
N LEU A 131 10.27 -6.17 5.43
CA LEU A 131 9.37 -7.15 4.85
C LEU A 131 10.10 -8.21 4.02
N PHE A 132 11.07 -7.79 3.19
CA PHE A 132 11.69 -8.66 2.19
C PHE A 132 13.04 -9.24 2.60
N PHE A 133 13.79 -8.58 3.48
CA PHE A 133 15.17 -8.94 3.79
C PHE A 133 15.44 -9.30 5.26
N ASN A 134 14.42 -9.21 6.10
CA ASN A 134 14.57 -9.58 7.51
C ASN A 134 13.76 -10.85 7.87
#